data_5baced74c0199bf3b17930ef029433eb
#
_entry.id   5baced74c0199bf3b17930ef029433eb
#
_cell.length_a   1.000
_cell.length_b   1.000
_cell.length_c   1.000
_cell.angle_alpha   90.00
_cell.angle_beta   90.00
_cell.angle_gamma   90.00
#
_symmetry.space_group_name_H-M   'P 1'
#
loop_
_entity.id
_entity.type
_entity.pdbx_description
1 polymer ?
#
loop_
_entity_poly.entity_id
_entity_poly.type
_entity_poly.pdbx_seq_one_letter_code
_entity_poly.pdbx_strand_id
1 'polypeptide(L)' 'MRMFMEFIDDEENTAVGKLNEYIERAKIATGGKSKINIVGYQVARYEQINKERTYILVEEVIW' A
#
# COMPACT_ATOMS: atom_id res chain seq x y z
N MET A 1 -4.73 -17.66 -2.08
CA MET A 1 -4.20 -16.84 -3.17
C MET A 1 -3.26 -15.79 -2.62
N ARG A 2 -2.18 -15.54 -3.29
CA ARG A 2 -1.17 -14.55 -2.87
C ARG A 2 -0.97 -13.53 -3.98
N MET A 3 -0.98 -12.25 -3.60
CA MET A 3 -0.76 -11.16 -4.53
C MET A 3 0.20 -10.14 -3.94
N PHE A 4 0.95 -9.48 -4.80
CA PHE A 4 1.79 -8.35 -4.40
C PHE A 4 1.24 -7.08 -5.01
N MET A 5 1.25 -6.00 -4.23
CA MET A 5 0.77 -4.70 -4.66
C MET A 5 1.69 -3.62 -4.16
N GLU A 6 1.77 -2.52 -4.92
CA GLU A 6 2.56 -1.37 -4.55
C GLU A 6 1.65 -0.16 -4.38
N PHE A 7 1.89 0.60 -3.32
CA PHE A 7 1.21 1.86 -3.06
C PHE A 7 2.22 2.99 -3.11
N ILE A 8 1.89 4.05 -3.81
CA ILE A 8 2.77 5.19 -4.04
C ILE A 8 1.99 6.46 -3.71
N ASP A 9 2.67 7.43 -3.08
CA ASP A 9 2.08 8.75 -2.85
C ASP A 9 1.72 9.41 -4.18
N ASP A 10 0.59 10.09 -4.20
CA ASP A 10 0.23 10.98 -5.31
C ASP A 10 -0.18 12.35 -4.73
N GLU A 11 -0.66 13.24 -5.60
CA GLU A 11 -1.00 14.60 -5.20
C GLU A 11 -2.20 14.68 -4.25
N GLU A 12 -3.08 13.68 -4.29
CA GLU A 12 -4.31 13.68 -3.51
C GLU A 12 -4.23 12.79 -2.27
N ASN A 13 -3.47 11.69 -2.35
CA ASN A 13 -3.44 10.68 -1.30
C ASN A 13 -2.04 10.19 -1.03
N THR A 14 -1.75 9.88 0.23
CA THR A 14 -0.49 9.25 0.60
C THR A 14 -0.55 7.74 0.37
N ALA A 15 0.63 7.12 0.23
CA ALA A 15 0.72 5.66 0.12
C ALA A 15 0.11 4.98 1.34
N VAL A 16 0.35 5.50 2.54
CA VAL A 16 -0.21 4.98 3.79
C VAL A 16 -1.74 5.10 3.79
N GLY A 17 -2.28 6.23 3.34
CA GLY A 17 -3.72 6.42 3.24
C GLY A 17 -4.36 5.43 2.28
N LYS A 18 -3.74 5.23 1.12
CA LYS A 18 -4.21 4.26 0.13
C LYS A 18 -4.18 2.83 0.69
N LEU A 19 -3.11 2.48 1.38
CA LEU A 19 -2.97 1.16 1.99
C LEU A 19 -4.05 0.92 3.04
N ASN A 20 -4.28 1.88 3.93
CA ASN A 20 -5.30 1.75 4.97
C ASN A 20 -6.69 1.59 4.38
N GLU A 21 -7.01 2.35 3.35
CA GLU A 21 -8.29 2.22 2.64
C GLU A 21 -8.42 0.84 1.99
N TYR A 22 -7.37 0.36 1.37
CA TYR A 22 -7.37 -0.98 0.78
C TYR A 22 -7.56 -2.08 1.82
N ILE A 23 -6.91 -1.97 2.97
CA ILE A 23 -7.05 -2.94 4.06
C ILE A 23 -8.51 -3.04 4.51
N GLU A 24 -9.19 -1.91 4.67
CA GLU A 24 -10.60 -1.91 5.05
C GLU A 24 -11.48 -2.55 4.00
N ARG A 25 -11.27 -2.21 2.72
CA ARG A 25 -12.03 -2.80 1.63
C ARG A 25 -11.82 -4.31 1.51
N ALA A 26 -10.58 -4.75 1.63
CA ALA A 26 -10.24 -6.17 1.57
C ALA A 26 -10.88 -6.95 2.73
N LYS A 27 -10.89 -6.36 3.91
CA LYS A 27 -11.51 -6.96 5.09
C LYS A 27 -13.01 -7.19 4.89
N ILE A 28 -13.69 -6.21 4.31
CA ILE A 28 -15.11 -6.31 4.00
C ILE A 28 -15.35 -7.32 2.87
N ALA A 29 -14.59 -7.22 1.79
CA ALA A 29 -14.78 -8.05 0.60
C ALA A 29 -14.50 -9.54 0.84
N THR A 30 -13.57 -9.85 1.72
CA THR A 30 -13.19 -11.25 2.01
C THR A 30 -13.81 -11.81 3.28
N GLY A 31 -14.61 -11.01 4.00
CA GLY A 31 -15.17 -11.43 5.28
C GLY A 31 -14.10 -11.65 6.34
N GLY A 32 -12.98 -10.93 6.25
CA GLY A 32 -11.87 -11.08 7.19
C GLY A 32 -10.91 -12.21 6.85
N LYS A 33 -11.05 -12.83 5.68
CA LYS A 33 -10.20 -13.95 5.26
C LYS A 33 -9.00 -13.50 4.44
N SER A 34 -8.49 -12.31 4.72
CA SER A 34 -7.28 -11.82 4.08
C SER A 34 -6.30 -11.31 5.13
N LYS A 35 -5.01 -11.40 4.80
CA LYS A 35 -3.95 -10.84 5.62
C LYS A 35 -3.03 -10.06 4.70
N ILE A 36 -2.72 -8.84 5.10
CA ILE A 36 -1.83 -7.95 4.35
C ILE A 36 -0.56 -7.75 5.16
N ASN A 37 0.56 -8.09 4.54
CA ASN A 37 1.89 -7.94 5.14
C ASN A 37 2.67 -6.90 4.36
N ILE A 38 3.34 -6.01 5.08
CA ILE A 38 4.25 -5.05 4.46
C ILE A 38 5.56 -5.77 4.17
N VAL A 39 5.91 -5.86 2.90
CA VAL A 39 7.13 -6.52 2.44
C VAL A 39 8.27 -5.53 2.28
N GLY A 40 7.95 -4.31 1.85
CA GLY A 40 8.95 -3.28 1.66
C GLY A 40 8.39 -1.89 1.89
N TYR A 41 9.23 -0.99 2.33
CA TYR A 41 8.89 0.41 2.55
C TYR A 41 10.09 1.26 2.16
N GLN A 42 9.85 2.26 1.34
CA GLN A 42 10.92 3.15 0.90
C GLN A 42 10.40 4.57 0.72
N VAL A 43 11.18 5.54 1.16
CA VAL A 43 10.93 6.95 0.89
C VAL A 43 12.00 7.41 -0.10
N ALA A 44 11.58 7.82 -1.29
CA ALA A 44 12.46 8.33 -2.31
C ALA A 44 12.29 9.83 -2.43
N ARG A 45 13.40 10.55 -2.49
CA ARG A 45 13.39 12.00 -2.67
C ARG A 45 13.79 12.35 -4.10
N TYR A 46 12.93 13.13 -4.73
CA TYR A 46 13.18 13.65 -6.06
C TYR A 46 13.72 15.08 -5.94
N GLU A 47 15.02 15.23 -6.04
CA GLU A 47 15.69 16.54 -5.88
C GLU A 47 15.20 17.58 -6.89
N GLN A 48 14.89 17.15 -8.11
CA GLN A 48 14.46 18.04 -9.19
C GLN A 48 13.15 18.76 -8.88
N ILE A 49 12.26 18.11 -8.12
CA ILE A 49 10.96 18.69 -7.76
C ILE A 49 10.84 18.93 -6.26
N ASN A 50 11.91 18.69 -5.51
CA ASN A 50 11.98 18.85 -4.06
C ASN A 50 10.79 18.17 -3.33
N LYS A 51 10.42 16.98 -3.79
CA LYS A 51 9.35 16.18 -3.20
C LYS A 51 9.86 14.82 -2.78
N GLU A 52 9.29 14.33 -1.69
CA GLU A 52 9.49 12.97 -1.25
C GLU A 52 8.27 12.13 -1.63
N ARG A 53 8.51 10.90 -2.06
CA ARG A 53 7.44 9.94 -2.31
C ARG A 53 7.69 8.67 -1.52
N THR A 54 6.63 8.18 -0.91
CA THR A 54 6.67 6.92 -0.18
C THR A 54 6.18 5.80 -1.09
N TYR A 55 6.92 4.70 -1.09
CA TYR A 55 6.58 3.47 -1.79
C TYR A 55 6.40 2.37 -0.76
N ILE A 56 5.27 1.67 -0.82
CA ILE A 56 4.99 0.55 0.08
C ILE A 56 4.65 -0.66 -0.78
N LEU A 57 5.43 -1.73 -0.61
CA LEU A 57 5.15 -3.02 -1.25
C LEU A 57 4.51 -3.93 -0.22
N VAL A 58 3.35 -4.49 -0.55
CA VAL A 58 2.62 -5.38 0.34
C VAL A 58 2.33 -6.71 -0.34
N GLU A 59 2.16 -7.73 0.49
CA GLU A 59 1.68 -9.03 0.09
C GLU A 59 0.31 -9.25 0.71
N GLU A 60 -0.66 -9.63 -0.10
CA GLU A 60 -1.97 -10.04 0.38
C GLU A 60 -2.14 -11.54 0.22
N VAL A 61 -2.51 -12.20 1.29
CA VAL A 61 -2.84 -13.62 1.30
C VAL A 61 -4.33 -13.76 1.60
N ILE A 62 -5.04 -14.42 0.71
CA ILE A 62 -6.47 -14.68 0.86
C ILE A 62 -6.65 -16.20 0.96
N TRP A 63 -7.36 -16.65 2.00
CA TRP A 63 -7.61 -18.08 2.22
C TRP A 63 -9.10 -18.44 2.21
#